data_640d471f96c90de2b5fc1e7d9490b14f
#
_entry.id   640d471f96c90de2b5fc1e7d9490b14f
#
_cell.length_a   1.000
_cell.length_b   1.000
_cell.length_c   1.000
_cell.angle_alpha   90.00
_cell.angle_beta   90.00
_cell.angle_gamma   90.00
#
_symmetry.space_group_name_H-M   'P 1'
#
loop_
_entity.id
_entity.type
_entity.pdbx_description
1 polymer ?
#
loop_
_entity_poly.entity_id
_entity_poly.type
_entity_poly.pdbx_seq_one_letter_code
_entity_poly.pdbx_strand_id
1 'polypeptide(L)'
;MRKETMDGNTAAALASYYFTEVAAIYPITPSSPMAEAVDKWAATGRKNLFGQPVKLVEMQSEAGAAGTLHGSLQGGALTSTYTSSQGLLLMIPNLYKIAGELLPGVLHVSARSLASNALSIFGDHQDVMSVRQTGVVLLSSGSVQECMDLGCISHLAAVHSRMPFIHFFDGFRTSHEIQKIDVLEEEDIRELFDWDAVEQFRTRALNPEHPVLRGTTQNPDIFFQIRESVNPFYEGLPDTVQLYMDKINEITGRNYRLFNYYGAPDADTVFIAMGSSCEVIKESIDYLNTRGEKLGLVQVHLFRPFSTDHFLQAVPASAKRIVVLDRTKEPGAAGEPLYLDVRNAWFGRKGAPVIIGGRYGLASKDFRPEDVMAVLDNVRRKEPKNGFTVGITDDVTGLSLPAAEKIPDTAPADCVNCKFWGFGSDGTVSANKSAVKIIGSHTDQYVQAYFAYDSKKSGGLTVSHLRFSKTPIRSSYLINHADYIACHNQAYVDSFHLLEGIREDGIFLLNCIWTDEELAEKLPEELIETCLLYTSPSPRDRTRSRMPSSA
;
A
#
# COMPACT_ATOMS: atom_id res chain seq x y z
N MET A 1 -14.39 -18.76 0.88
CA MET A 1 -13.85 -17.43 1.33
C MET A 1 -15.01 -16.57 1.86
N ARG A 2 -14.84 -15.95 3.00
CA ARG A 2 -15.80 -14.97 3.55
C ARG A 2 -15.37 -13.55 3.17
N LYS A 3 -16.37 -12.64 3.08
CA LYS A 3 -16.08 -11.21 2.83
C LYS A 3 -16.04 -10.45 4.15
N GLU A 4 -15.01 -9.62 4.33
CA GLU A 4 -14.88 -8.73 5.49
C GLU A 4 -14.47 -7.33 5.06
N THR A 5 -14.89 -6.33 5.84
CA THR A 5 -14.53 -4.93 5.61
C THR A 5 -13.45 -4.53 6.62
N MET A 6 -12.23 -4.32 6.14
CA MET A 6 -11.07 -4.02 6.98
C MET A 6 -10.05 -3.13 6.26
N ASP A 7 -9.08 -2.64 7.01
CA ASP A 7 -7.95 -1.89 6.45
C ASP A 7 -6.74 -2.79 6.14
N GLY A 8 -5.75 -2.23 5.42
CA GLY A 8 -4.58 -2.98 4.99
C GLY A 8 -3.73 -3.50 6.14
N ASN A 9 -3.60 -2.76 7.24
CA ASN A 9 -2.91 -3.24 8.44
C ASN A 9 -3.62 -4.46 9.04
N THR A 10 -4.94 -4.40 9.15
CA THR A 10 -5.74 -5.52 9.68
C THR A 10 -5.63 -6.75 8.76
N ALA A 11 -5.66 -6.56 7.45
CA ALA A 11 -5.51 -7.63 6.47
C ALA A 11 -4.13 -8.31 6.57
N ALA A 12 -3.05 -7.53 6.61
CA ALA A 12 -1.68 -8.04 6.77
C ALA A 12 -1.47 -8.73 8.12
N ALA A 13 -2.01 -8.16 9.21
CA ALA A 13 -1.95 -8.77 10.54
C ALA A 13 -2.68 -10.12 10.57
N LEU A 14 -3.84 -10.22 9.90
CA LEU A 14 -4.61 -11.46 9.82
C LEU A 14 -3.85 -12.53 9.04
N ALA A 15 -3.29 -12.18 7.89
CA ALA A 15 -2.43 -13.07 7.10
C ALA A 15 -1.24 -13.58 7.93
N SER A 16 -0.56 -12.67 8.63
CA SER A 16 0.57 -12.99 9.51
C SER A 16 0.19 -13.90 10.66
N TYR A 17 -0.99 -13.69 11.28
CA TYR A 17 -1.42 -14.41 12.47
C TYR A 17 -1.47 -15.93 12.28
N TYR A 18 -1.86 -16.39 11.09
CA TYR A 18 -1.91 -17.82 10.80
C TYR A 18 -0.57 -18.53 11.03
N PHE A 19 0.53 -17.90 10.62
CA PHE A 19 1.85 -18.53 10.54
C PHE A 19 2.77 -18.18 11.71
N THR A 20 2.42 -17.19 12.52
CA THR A 20 3.31 -16.61 13.52
C THR A 20 3.16 -17.32 14.87
N GLU A 21 4.27 -17.81 15.42
CA GLU A 21 4.34 -18.31 16.80
C GLU A 21 4.75 -17.19 17.77
N VAL A 22 5.71 -16.34 17.35
CA VAL A 22 6.20 -15.19 18.12
C VAL A 22 6.11 -13.92 17.28
N ALA A 23 5.51 -12.89 17.80
CA ALA A 23 5.54 -11.53 17.23
C ALA A 23 6.44 -10.64 18.10
N ALA A 24 7.59 -10.23 17.55
CA ALA A 24 8.51 -9.32 18.23
C ALA A 24 8.28 -7.91 17.72
N ILE A 25 7.90 -6.97 18.58
CA ILE A 25 7.44 -5.65 18.14
C ILE A 25 8.12 -4.50 18.89
N TYR A 26 8.11 -3.34 18.26
CA TYR A 26 8.21 -2.02 18.87
C TYR A 26 7.29 -1.07 18.09
N PRO A 27 6.31 -0.40 18.75
CA PRO A 27 5.29 0.37 18.07
C PRO A 27 5.84 1.54 17.27
N ILE A 28 5.47 1.64 16.00
CA ILE A 28 5.79 2.78 15.13
C ILE A 28 4.64 3.03 14.15
N THR A 29 4.21 4.30 14.02
CA THR A 29 3.20 4.71 13.02
C THR A 29 3.80 4.63 11.60
N PRO A 30 3.06 4.08 10.59
CA PRO A 30 1.67 3.64 10.62
C PRO A 30 1.46 2.13 10.82
N SER A 31 2.47 1.36 11.24
CA SER A 31 2.40 -0.11 11.37
C SER A 31 1.84 -0.61 12.70
N SER A 32 1.78 0.24 13.74
CA SER A 32 1.31 -0.15 15.09
C SER A 32 -0.03 -0.89 15.11
N PRO A 33 -1.05 -0.53 14.29
CA PRO A 33 -2.32 -1.25 14.29
C PRO A 33 -2.22 -2.75 13.95
N MET A 34 -1.17 -3.18 13.22
CA MET A 34 -0.93 -4.61 12.98
C MET A 34 -0.61 -5.34 14.29
N ALA A 35 0.31 -4.80 15.08
CA ALA A 35 0.68 -5.36 16.38
C ALA A 35 -0.50 -5.34 17.36
N GLU A 36 -1.25 -4.24 17.41
CA GLU A 36 -2.46 -4.11 18.24
C GLU A 36 -3.52 -5.16 17.90
N ALA A 37 -3.73 -5.43 16.60
CA ALA A 37 -4.65 -6.47 16.15
C ALA A 37 -4.20 -7.86 16.60
N VAL A 38 -2.92 -8.19 16.41
CA VAL A 38 -2.33 -9.47 16.84
C VAL A 38 -2.42 -9.65 18.35
N ASP A 39 -2.09 -8.63 19.13
CA ASP A 39 -2.20 -8.65 20.59
C ASP A 39 -3.65 -8.91 21.05
N LYS A 40 -4.60 -8.18 20.49
CA LYS A 40 -6.03 -8.35 20.77
C LYS A 40 -6.50 -9.79 20.47
N TRP A 41 -6.11 -10.34 19.33
CA TRP A 41 -6.50 -11.71 18.96
C TRP A 41 -5.84 -12.75 19.86
N ALA A 42 -4.57 -12.57 20.21
CA ALA A 42 -3.87 -13.44 21.14
C ALA A 42 -4.51 -13.41 22.53
N ALA A 43 -4.81 -12.21 23.05
CA ALA A 43 -5.48 -12.04 24.35
C ALA A 43 -6.89 -12.63 24.41
N THR A 44 -7.60 -12.70 23.26
CA THR A 44 -8.92 -13.36 23.16
C THR A 44 -8.83 -14.87 22.91
N GLY A 45 -7.62 -15.43 22.86
CA GLY A 45 -7.38 -16.88 22.73
C GLY A 45 -7.48 -17.40 21.30
N ARG A 46 -7.44 -16.53 20.27
CA ARG A 46 -7.38 -16.95 18.87
C ARG A 46 -6.13 -17.81 18.66
N LYS A 47 -6.28 -18.93 17.96
CA LYS A 47 -5.19 -19.86 17.66
C LYS A 47 -4.63 -19.59 16.26
N ASN A 48 -3.34 -19.82 16.10
CA ASN A 48 -2.63 -19.88 14.82
C ASN A 48 -2.67 -21.31 14.25
N LEU A 49 -2.00 -21.56 13.12
CA LEU A 49 -1.92 -22.89 12.49
C LEU A 49 -1.30 -23.96 13.39
N PHE A 50 -0.53 -23.57 14.41
CA PHE A 50 0.10 -24.48 15.38
C PHE A 50 -0.80 -24.78 16.59
N GLY A 51 -2.04 -24.26 16.60
CA GLY A 51 -3.02 -24.51 17.65
C GLY A 51 -2.79 -23.72 18.94
N GLN A 52 -1.99 -22.67 18.90
CA GLN A 52 -1.66 -21.81 20.05
C GLN A 52 -1.85 -20.32 19.73
N PRO A 53 -2.15 -19.46 20.72
CA PRO A 53 -2.11 -18.02 20.52
C PRO A 53 -0.70 -17.54 20.19
N VAL A 54 -0.61 -16.48 19.38
CA VAL A 54 0.67 -15.82 19.09
C VAL A 54 1.26 -15.24 20.38
N LYS A 55 2.53 -15.50 20.63
CA LYS A 55 3.26 -14.85 21.72
C LYS A 55 3.79 -13.49 21.28
N LEU A 56 3.13 -12.43 21.70
CA LEU A 56 3.59 -11.08 21.40
C LEU A 56 4.60 -10.61 22.45
N VAL A 57 5.72 -10.05 22.00
CA VAL A 57 6.80 -9.51 22.85
C VAL A 57 7.12 -8.10 22.39
N GLU A 58 6.84 -7.12 23.26
CA GLU A 58 7.21 -5.72 23.01
C GLU A 58 8.62 -5.46 23.57
N MET A 59 9.45 -4.88 22.72
CA MET A 59 10.86 -4.60 23.01
C MET A 59 11.06 -3.10 23.31
N GLN A 60 12.30 -2.68 23.58
CA GLN A 60 12.64 -1.28 23.89
C GLN A 60 13.02 -0.47 22.64
N SER A 61 13.22 -1.17 21.50
CA SER A 61 13.52 -0.54 20.22
C SER A 61 13.30 -1.55 19.08
N GLU A 62 13.23 -1.06 17.86
CA GLU A 62 13.15 -1.92 16.66
C GLU A 62 14.40 -2.80 16.50
N ALA A 63 15.58 -2.31 16.92
CA ALA A 63 16.79 -3.13 16.95
C ALA A 63 16.64 -4.32 17.92
N GLY A 64 16.00 -4.10 19.07
CA GLY A 64 15.65 -5.15 20.03
C GLY A 64 14.63 -6.13 19.46
N ALA A 65 13.60 -5.63 18.76
CA ALA A 65 12.61 -6.46 18.08
C ALA A 65 13.29 -7.35 17.00
N ALA A 66 14.19 -6.79 16.20
CA ALA A 66 14.97 -7.54 15.20
C ALA A 66 15.91 -8.59 15.84
N GLY A 67 16.50 -8.26 16.99
CA GLY A 67 17.30 -9.21 17.77
C GLY A 67 16.46 -10.39 18.29
N THR A 68 15.24 -10.09 18.78
CA THR A 68 14.27 -11.11 19.21
C THR A 68 13.77 -11.95 18.02
N LEU A 69 13.45 -11.31 16.89
CA LEU A 69 13.11 -12.01 15.63
C LEU A 69 14.22 -13.01 15.25
N HIS A 70 15.47 -12.55 15.21
CA HIS A 70 16.62 -13.39 14.87
C HIS A 70 16.80 -14.55 15.86
N GLY A 71 16.83 -14.27 17.17
CA GLY A 71 17.02 -15.27 18.20
C GLY A 71 15.89 -16.30 18.28
N SER A 72 14.65 -15.88 18.09
CA SER A 72 13.47 -16.74 18.08
C SER A 72 13.48 -17.68 16.86
N LEU A 73 13.83 -17.17 15.68
CA LEU A 73 14.03 -18.00 14.47
C LEU A 73 15.17 -19.01 14.66
N GLN A 74 16.28 -18.61 15.29
CA GLN A 74 17.38 -19.53 15.63
C GLN A 74 16.93 -20.63 16.60
N GLY A 75 15.97 -20.33 17.49
CA GLY A 75 15.34 -21.27 18.41
C GLY A 75 14.27 -22.17 17.77
N GLY A 76 13.97 -22.00 16.48
CA GLY A 76 13.03 -22.83 15.74
C GLY A 76 11.56 -22.39 15.84
N ALA A 77 11.27 -21.17 16.29
CA ALA A 77 9.93 -20.59 16.28
C ALA A 77 9.75 -19.65 15.09
N LEU A 78 8.69 -19.83 14.30
CA LEU A 78 8.33 -18.93 13.22
C LEU A 78 7.92 -17.57 13.78
N THR A 79 8.67 -16.56 13.40
CA THR A 79 8.59 -15.24 14.03
C THR A 79 8.36 -14.14 13.01
N SER A 80 7.49 -13.19 13.37
CA SER A 80 7.18 -12.01 12.57
C SER A 80 7.43 -10.72 13.34
N THR A 81 7.53 -9.61 12.61
CA THR A 81 7.56 -8.25 13.16
C THR A 81 6.82 -7.27 12.26
N TYR A 82 6.40 -6.15 12.84
CA TYR A 82 5.64 -5.09 12.17
C TYR A 82 6.37 -3.77 12.40
N THR A 83 6.76 -3.09 11.31
CA THR A 83 7.60 -1.89 11.43
C THR A 83 7.44 -0.92 10.26
N SER A 84 8.13 0.19 10.30
CA SER A 84 8.21 1.20 9.22
C SER A 84 9.38 2.17 9.44
N SER A 85 9.74 2.93 8.41
CA SER A 85 10.61 4.11 8.49
C SER A 85 11.96 3.83 9.19
N GLN A 86 12.36 4.72 10.10
CA GLN A 86 13.59 4.57 10.90
C GLN A 86 13.63 3.25 11.67
N GLY A 87 12.47 2.73 12.09
CA GLY A 87 12.39 1.43 12.75
C GLY A 87 12.94 0.31 11.90
N LEU A 88 12.56 0.27 10.60
CA LEU A 88 13.11 -0.69 9.66
C LEU A 88 14.64 -0.52 9.47
N LEU A 89 15.13 0.73 9.44
CA LEU A 89 16.56 1.00 9.32
C LEU A 89 17.36 0.52 10.54
N LEU A 90 16.80 0.62 11.74
CA LEU A 90 17.43 0.09 12.96
C LEU A 90 17.55 -1.44 12.96
N MET A 91 16.79 -2.13 12.11
CA MET A 91 16.84 -3.58 11.95
C MET A 91 17.95 -4.06 10.99
N ILE A 92 18.57 -3.18 10.18
CA ILE A 92 19.50 -3.54 9.09
C ILE A 92 20.58 -4.54 9.51
N PRO A 93 21.32 -4.38 10.62
CA PRO A 93 22.36 -5.35 11.00
C PRO A 93 21.81 -6.76 11.20
N ASN A 94 20.60 -6.89 11.77
CA ASN A 94 19.95 -8.18 11.96
C ASN A 94 19.38 -8.73 10.65
N LEU A 95 18.88 -7.87 9.74
CA LEU A 95 18.38 -8.32 8.42
C LEU A 95 19.48 -9.02 7.61
N TYR A 96 20.70 -8.46 7.60
CA TYR A 96 21.85 -9.12 6.97
C TYR A 96 22.15 -10.51 7.57
N LYS A 97 22.02 -10.65 8.89
CA LYS A 97 22.24 -11.93 9.57
C LYS A 97 21.14 -12.93 9.25
N ILE A 98 19.88 -12.52 9.36
CA ILE A 98 18.72 -13.37 9.11
C ILE A 98 18.75 -13.88 7.66
N ALA A 99 19.06 -13.01 6.68
CA ALA A 99 19.18 -13.40 5.30
C ALA A 99 20.40 -14.31 5.04
N GLY A 100 21.58 -13.97 5.60
CA GLY A 100 22.79 -14.77 5.45
C GLY A 100 22.73 -16.14 6.12
N GLU A 101 21.90 -16.30 7.14
CA GLU A 101 21.68 -17.55 7.87
C GLU A 101 20.46 -18.34 7.32
N LEU A 102 19.79 -17.84 6.28
CA LEU A 102 18.65 -18.49 5.61
C LEU A 102 17.51 -18.82 6.58
N LEU A 103 17.08 -17.81 7.34
CA LEU A 103 16.03 -17.93 8.34
C LEU A 103 14.70 -17.36 7.81
N PRO A 104 13.57 -18.11 7.88
CA PRO A 104 12.30 -17.74 7.25
C PRO A 104 11.47 -16.75 8.08
N GLY A 105 12.04 -15.61 8.46
CA GLY A 105 11.33 -14.55 9.15
C GLY A 105 10.53 -13.69 8.18
N VAL A 106 9.37 -13.20 8.61
CA VAL A 106 8.55 -12.27 7.81
C VAL A 106 8.34 -10.96 8.56
N LEU A 107 8.66 -9.87 7.87
CA LEU A 107 8.40 -8.51 8.32
C LEU A 107 7.26 -7.91 7.49
N HIS A 108 6.23 -7.40 8.14
CA HIS A 108 5.19 -6.61 7.46
C HIS A 108 5.48 -5.13 7.68
N VAL A 109 5.57 -4.39 6.57
CA VAL A 109 6.01 -2.99 6.58
C VAL A 109 4.95 -2.10 5.96
N SER A 110 4.33 -1.25 6.77
CA SER A 110 3.56 -0.10 6.26
C SER A 110 4.54 0.99 5.89
N ALA A 111 4.99 0.98 4.64
CA ALA A 111 6.13 1.76 4.17
C ALA A 111 5.95 3.27 4.40
N ARG A 112 6.95 3.92 4.97
CA ARG A 112 6.91 5.30 5.41
C ARG A 112 8.21 6.04 5.07
N SER A 113 8.07 7.35 4.78
CA SER A 113 9.20 8.26 4.54
C SER A 113 10.24 8.23 5.67
N LEU A 114 11.47 8.54 5.30
CA LEU A 114 12.58 8.68 6.25
C LEU A 114 12.72 10.14 6.68
N ALA A 115 13.01 10.36 7.96
CA ALA A 115 13.39 11.66 8.44
C ALA A 115 14.72 12.08 7.81
N SER A 116 14.76 13.29 7.25
CA SER A 116 15.96 13.92 6.71
C SER A 116 16.14 15.31 7.36
N ASN A 117 15.87 16.38 6.63
CA ASN A 117 15.81 17.73 7.20
C ASN A 117 14.56 17.99 8.06
N ALA A 118 13.51 17.19 7.84
CA ALA A 118 12.27 17.21 8.61
C ALA A 118 11.71 15.79 8.75
N LEU A 119 10.87 15.58 9.76
CA LEU A 119 10.11 14.36 9.96
C LEU A 119 8.80 14.43 9.17
N SER A 120 8.49 13.39 8.42
CA SER A 120 7.15 13.08 7.94
C SER A 120 6.73 11.70 8.43
N ILE A 121 5.49 11.56 8.89
CA ILE A 121 4.94 10.26 9.29
C ILE A 121 4.24 9.54 8.14
N PHE A 122 4.09 10.21 6.99
CA PHE A 122 3.31 9.72 5.86
C PHE A 122 4.10 8.77 4.95
N GLY A 123 3.37 8.00 4.15
CA GLY A 123 3.89 6.87 3.40
C GLY A 123 4.68 7.22 2.15
N ASP A 124 5.75 6.52 1.94
CA ASP A 124 6.46 6.31 0.67
C ASP A 124 7.39 5.08 0.82
N HIS A 125 8.22 4.78 -0.18
CA HIS A 125 9.05 3.57 -0.20
C HIS A 125 10.51 3.81 0.21
N GLN A 126 10.87 4.95 0.80
CA GLN A 126 12.27 5.25 1.14
C GLN A 126 12.86 4.25 2.14
N ASP A 127 12.07 3.79 3.11
CA ASP A 127 12.50 2.81 4.11
C ASP A 127 12.81 1.43 3.49
N VAL A 128 11.89 0.87 2.72
CA VAL A 128 12.08 -0.46 2.07
C VAL A 128 13.18 -0.40 1.01
N MET A 129 13.32 0.72 0.30
CA MET A 129 14.42 0.89 -0.66
C MET A 129 15.79 0.97 0.03
N SER A 130 15.86 1.51 1.24
CA SER A 130 17.10 1.58 2.03
C SER A 130 17.60 0.22 2.50
N VAL A 131 16.72 -0.78 2.61
CA VAL A 131 17.09 -2.14 3.04
C VAL A 131 17.19 -3.16 1.89
N ARG A 132 16.96 -2.75 0.65
CA ARG A 132 16.91 -3.63 -0.54
C ARG A 132 18.18 -4.45 -0.79
N GLN A 133 19.32 -4.04 -0.22
CA GLN A 133 20.63 -4.72 -0.37
C GLN A 133 20.93 -5.72 0.74
N THR A 134 20.05 -5.86 1.74
CA THR A 134 20.30 -6.73 2.91
C THR A 134 20.20 -8.22 2.60
N GLY A 135 19.60 -8.57 1.46
CA GLY A 135 19.32 -9.94 1.07
C GLY A 135 17.93 -10.43 1.47
N VAL A 136 17.12 -9.58 2.11
CA VAL A 136 15.71 -9.89 2.40
C VAL A 136 14.87 -9.73 1.14
N VAL A 137 13.94 -10.65 0.93
CA VAL A 137 13.00 -10.63 -0.20
C VAL A 137 12.03 -9.47 -0.04
N LEU A 138 11.78 -8.71 -1.10
CA LEU A 138 10.85 -7.59 -1.09
C LEU A 138 9.62 -7.90 -1.94
N LEU A 139 8.46 -8.07 -1.29
CA LEU A 139 7.17 -8.35 -1.91
C LEU A 139 6.19 -7.21 -1.65
N SER A 140 5.67 -6.58 -2.72
CA SER A 140 4.84 -5.37 -2.68
C SER A 140 3.36 -5.66 -2.88
N SER A 141 2.50 -5.07 -2.06
CA SER A 141 1.04 -5.06 -2.23
C SER A 141 0.53 -3.66 -2.58
N GLY A 142 -0.41 -3.57 -3.52
CA GLY A 142 -1.00 -2.31 -3.99
C GLY A 142 -2.40 -2.03 -3.46
N SER A 143 -3.07 -3.01 -2.84
CA SER A 143 -4.43 -2.86 -2.31
C SER A 143 -4.61 -3.62 -1.00
N VAL A 144 -5.74 -3.38 -0.31
CA VAL A 144 -6.08 -4.11 0.93
C VAL A 144 -6.27 -5.61 0.66
N GLN A 145 -6.84 -5.97 -0.50
CA GLN A 145 -6.95 -7.37 -0.90
C GLN A 145 -5.57 -8.02 -1.07
N GLU A 146 -4.66 -7.33 -1.74
CA GLU A 146 -3.29 -7.82 -1.91
C GLU A 146 -2.54 -7.93 -0.57
N CYS A 147 -2.83 -7.06 0.42
CA CYS A 147 -2.25 -7.20 1.76
C CYS A 147 -2.61 -8.54 2.42
N MET A 148 -3.84 -9.04 2.21
CA MET A 148 -4.25 -10.36 2.69
C MET A 148 -3.53 -11.48 1.93
N ASP A 149 -3.62 -11.48 0.61
CA ASP A 149 -3.18 -12.58 -0.23
C ASP A 149 -1.65 -12.69 -0.31
N LEU A 150 -0.97 -11.58 -0.62
CA LEU A 150 0.50 -11.54 -0.69
C LEU A 150 1.13 -11.63 0.71
N GLY A 151 0.42 -11.17 1.74
CA GLY A 151 0.77 -11.43 3.14
C GLY A 151 0.89 -12.93 3.41
N CYS A 152 -0.10 -13.73 3.04
CA CYS A 152 -0.04 -15.20 3.16
C CYS A 152 1.07 -15.80 2.29
N ILE A 153 1.19 -15.37 1.03
CA ILE A 153 2.23 -15.84 0.11
C ILE A 153 3.63 -15.60 0.68
N SER A 154 3.86 -14.46 1.34
CA SER A 154 5.16 -14.15 1.94
C SER A 154 5.59 -15.18 2.99
N HIS A 155 4.66 -15.64 3.83
CA HIS A 155 4.92 -16.68 4.84
C HIS A 155 5.11 -18.06 4.23
N LEU A 156 4.23 -18.45 3.30
CA LEU A 156 4.31 -19.73 2.61
C LEU A 156 5.66 -19.86 1.87
N ALA A 157 6.03 -18.84 1.10
CA ALA A 157 7.27 -18.82 0.35
C ALA A 157 8.50 -18.73 1.27
N ALA A 158 8.45 -17.97 2.37
CA ALA A 158 9.55 -17.83 3.31
C ALA A 158 9.95 -19.19 3.91
N VAL A 159 8.99 -19.96 4.39
CA VAL A 159 9.24 -21.28 5.00
C VAL A 159 9.80 -22.25 3.95
N HIS A 160 9.18 -22.32 2.78
CA HIS A 160 9.61 -23.23 1.71
C HIS A 160 11.00 -22.91 1.18
N SER A 161 11.28 -21.63 0.91
CA SER A 161 12.56 -21.18 0.34
C SER A 161 13.67 -20.97 1.36
N ARG A 162 13.37 -20.96 2.67
CA ARG A 162 14.28 -20.59 3.75
C ARG A 162 14.79 -19.16 3.66
N MET A 163 14.02 -18.26 3.06
CA MET A 163 14.42 -16.85 2.87
C MET A 163 13.55 -15.93 3.73
N PRO A 164 14.12 -14.87 4.33
CA PRO A 164 13.32 -13.87 5.01
C PRO A 164 12.63 -12.95 4.02
N PHE A 165 11.41 -12.53 4.36
CA PHE A 165 10.58 -11.64 3.54
C PHE A 165 10.28 -10.32 4.25
N ILE A 166 10.28 -9.25 3.50
CA ILE A 166 9.57 -8.01 3.78
C ILE A 166 8.38 -7.95 2.84
N HIS A 167 7.19 -8.18 3.38
CA HIS A 167 5.93 -7.86 2.74
C HIS A 167 5.59 -6.40 3.06
N PHE A 168 5.53 -5.54 2.04
CA PHE A 168 5.31 -4.11 2.24
C PHE A 168 4.16 -3.57 1.39
N PHE A 169 3.56 -2.53 1.89
CA PHE A 169 2.47 -1.77 1.25
C PHE A 169 2.52 -0.32 1.72
N ASP A 170 1.84 0.56 0.98
CA ASP A 170 1.91 1.99 1.25
C ASP A 170 1.35 2.36 2.62
N GLY A 171 2.17 2.98 3.45
CA GLY A 171 1.75 3.56 4.71
C GLY A 171 0.69 4.64 4.51
N PHE A 172 -0.28 4.70 5.40
CA PHE A 172 -1.50 5.48 5.34
C PHE A 172 -2.39 5.11 4.15
N ARG A 173 -1.92 5.18 2.91
CA ARG A 173 -2.76 4.98 1.73
C ARG A 173 -3.36 3.58 1.68
N THR A 174 -2.57 2.52 1.72
CA THR A 174 -3.06 1.13 1.77
C THR A 174 -3.30 0.69 3.21
N SER A 175 -2.38 1.04 4.12
CA SER A 175 -2.41 0.54 5.51
C SER A 175 -3.66 0.96 6.29
N HIS A 176 -4.23 2.15 6.01
CA HIS A 176 -5.41 2.69 6.69
C HIS A 176 -6.63 2.83 5.77
N GLU A 177 -6.51 2.50 4.49
CA GLU A 177 -7.64 2.44 3.57
C GLU A 177 -8.53 1.25 3.93
N ILE A 178 -9.82 1.49 4.12
CA ILE A 178 -10.80 0.43 4.40
C ILE A 178 -11.41 -0.03 3.08
N GLN A 179 -11.38 -1.34 2.84
CA GLN A 179 -12.04 -1.99 1.71
C GLN A 179 -12.78 -3.24 2.17
N LYS A 180 -13.77 -3.66 1.38
CA LYS A 180 -14.39 -4.97 1.49
C LYS A 180 -13.57 -5.97 0.69
N ILE A 181 -13.00 -6.96 1.35
CA ILE A 181 -12.11 -7.96 0.76
C ILE A 181 -12.62 -9.38 0.97
N ASP A 182 -12.13 -10.31 0.17
CA ASP A 182 -12.25 -11.74 0.41
C ASP A 182 -11.12 -12.20 1.33
N VAL A 183 -11.48 -12.88 2.40
CA VAL A 183 -10.52 -13.40 3.38
C VAL A 183 -10.27 -14.88 3.12
N LEU A 184 -8.99 -15.27 3.07
CA LEU A 184 -8.58 -16.67 2.97
C LEU A 184 -8.93 -17.40 4.26
N GLU A 185 -9.49 -18.60 4.15
CA GLU A 185 -9.85 -19.41 5.30
C GLU A 185 -8.62 -20.17 5.84
N GLU A 186 -8.64 -20.46 7.13
CA GLU A 186 -7.53 -21.15 7.79
C GLU A 186 -7.29 -22.55 7.20
N GLU A 187 -8.35 -23.23 6.80
CA GLU A 187 -8.30 -24.54 6.19
C GLU A 187 -7.54 -24.54 4.87
N ASP A 188 -7.84 -23.57 3.98
CA ASP A 188 -7.16 -23.40 2.69
C ASP A 188 -5.65 -23.13 2.92
N ILE A 189 -5.34 -22.26 3.87
CA ILE A 189 -3.95 -21.92 4.22
C ILE A 189 -3.20 -23.12 4.79
N ARG A 190 -3.86 -23.92 5.64
CA ARG A 190 -3.29 -25.13 6.26
C ARG A 190 -2.91 -26.19 5.23
N GLU A 191 -3.70 -26.34 4.16
CA GLU A 191 -3.41 -27.24 3.04
C GLU A 191 -2.23 -26.76 2.19
N LEU A 192 -2.07 -25.45 2.03
CA LEU A 192 -0.97 -24.87 1.26
C LEU A 192 0.37 -24.86 2.01
N PHE A 193 0.33 -24.97 3.35
CA PHE A 193 1.51 -24.78 4.18
C PHE A 193 2.44 -25.99 4.11
N ASP A 194 3.71 -25.75 3.83
CA ASP A 194 4.74 -26.79 3.72
C ASP A 194 5.21 -27.24 5.11
N TRP A 195 4.50 -28.21 5.67
CA TRP A 195 4.78 -28.76 7.00
C TRP A 195 6.12 -29.49 7.08
N ASP A 196 6.57 -30.08 6.00
CA ASP A 196 7.90 -30.73 5.93
C ASP A 196 9.00 -29.69 6.02
N ALA A 197 8.85 -28.54 5.36
CA ALA A 197 9.80 -27.44 5.50
C ALA A 197 9.82 -26.84 6.92
N VAL A 198 8.67 -26.79 7.61
CA VAL A 198 8.61 -26.39 9.03
C VAL A 198 9.39 -27.38 9.91
N GLU A 199 9.20 -28.67 9.72
CA GLU A 199 9.93 -29.70 10.48
C GLU A 199 11.44 -29.61 10.23
N GLN A 200 11.84 -29.44 8.99
CA GLN A 200 13.24 -29.21 8.63
C GLN A 200 13.81 -27.93 9.24
N PHE A 201 13.01 -26.84 9.29
CA PHE A 201 13.41 -25.61 9.96
C PHE A 201 13.66 -25.82 11.44
N ARG A 202 12.76 -26.54 12.14
CA ARG A 202 12.91 -26.87 13.56
C ARG A 202 14.07 -27.81 13.84
N THR A 203 14.31 -28.78 12.96
CA THR A 203 15.47 -29.69 13.08
C THR A 203 16.80 -28.92 12.97
N ARG A 204 16.84 -27.84 12.21
CA ARG A 204 18.03 -26.97 12.11
C ARG A 204 18.14 -25.93 13.23
N ALA A 205 17.20 -25.86 14.16
CA ALA A 205 17.25 -24.92 15.27
C ALA A 205 18.45 -25.17 16.18
N LEU A 206 18.88 -24.14 16.93
CA LEU A 206 19.91 -24.29 17.95
C LEU A 206 19.42 -25.26 19.04
N ASN A 207 20.14 -26.36 19.18
CA ASN A 207 19.81 -27.41 20.13
C ASN A 207 21.08 -27.88 20.85
N PRO A 208 21.13 -27.88 22.21
CA PRO A 208 22.27 -28.35 22.98
C PRO A 208 22.64 -29.81 22.69
N GLU A 209 21.68 -30.67 22.30
CA GLU A 209 21.94 -32.07 21.96
C GLU A 209 22.60 -32.25 20.59
N HIS A 210 22.43 -31.25 19.69
CA HIS A 210 23.04 -31.20 18.37
C HIS A 210 23.68 -29.83 18.13
N PRO A 211 24.79 -29.50 18.81
CA PRO A 211 25.36 -28.17 18.79
C PRO A 211 25.93 -27.82 17.42
N VAL A 212 25.61 -26.61 16.93
CA VAL A 212 26.14 -26.03 15.71
C VAL A 212 26.70 -24.65 15.99
N LEU A 213 27.74 -24.25 15.26
CA LEU A 213 28.30 -22.90 15.31
C LEU A 213 27.69 -22.04 14.19
N ARG A 214 27.14 -20.90 14.55
CA ARG A 214 26.64 -19.89 13.62
C ARG A 214 27.15 -18.51 14.01
N GLY A 215 27.26 -17.62 13.01
CA GLY A 215 27.68 -16.24 13.26
C GLY A 215 29.13 -16.10 13.71
N THR A 216 29.99 -17.04 13.33
CA THR A 216 31.42 -17.00 13.63
C THR A 216 32.18 -15.99 12.76
N THR A 217 33.40 -15.62 13.18
CA THR A 217 34.30 -14.84 12.36
C THR A 217 34.85 -15.71 11.23
N GLN A 218 34.86 -15.20 10.02
CA GLN A 218 35.43 -15.84 8.82
C GLN A 218 36.58 -14.99 8.27
N ASN A 219 37.67 -15.66 7.88
CA ASN A 219 38.82 -15.02 7.29
C ASN A 219 38.64 -14.77 5.77
N PRO A 220 39.49 -13.94 5.14
CA PRO A 220 39.38 -13.61 3.71
C PRO A 220 39.40 -14.81 2.77
N ASP A 221 39.98 -15.93 3.19
CA ASP A 221 40.11 -17.17 2.41
C ASP A 221 38.79 -17.93 2.20
N ILE A 222 37.75 -17.69 3.08
CA ILE A 222 36.47 -18.40 3.00
C ILE A 222 35.25 -17.47 2.92
N PHE A 223 35.34 -16.24 3.40
CA PHE A 223 34.19 -15.36 3.51
C PHE A 223 33.47 -15.11 2.17
N PHE A 224 34.25 -14.85 1.10
CA PHE A 224 33.68 -14.58 -0.22
C PHE A 224 32.96 -15.82 -0.78
N GLN A 225 33.56 -17.00 -0.71
CA GLN A 225 32.95 -18.25 -1.17
C GLN A 225 31.66 -18.56 -0.45
N ILE A 226 31.58 -18.31 0.87
CA ILE A 226 30.37 -18.52 1.63
C ILE A 226 29.27 -17.50 1.23
N ARG A 227 29.67 -16.25 0.95
CA ARG A 227 28.71 -15.26 0.41
C ARG A 227 28.14 -15.68 -0.95
N GLU A 228 28.95 -16.31 -1.81
CA GLU A 228 28.48 -16.81 -3.11
C GLU A 228 27.63 -18.09 -2.99
N SER A 229 27.84 -18.91 -1.96
CA SER A 229 27.14 -20.19 -1.78
C SER A 229 25.62 -20.04 -1.52
N VAL A 230 25.13 -18.82 -1.25
CA VAL A 230 23.70 -18.53 -1.08
C VAL A 230 22.99 -18.20 -2.39
N ASN A 231 23.73 -17.98 -3.50
CA ASN A 231 23.15 -17.60 -4.79
C ASN A 231 22.03 -18.54 -5.27
N PRO A 232 22.14 -19.89 -5.16
CA PRO A 232 21.07 -20.79 -5.60
C PRO A 232 19.72 -20.56 -4.92
N PHE A 233 19.71 -20.07 -3.67
CA PHE A 233 18.46 -19.73 -2.98
C PHE A 233 17.77 -18.52 -3.62
N TYR A 234 18.53 -17.52 -4.06
CA TYR A 234 17.99 -16.34 -4.76
C TYR A 234 17.58 -16.66 -6.20
N GLU A 235 18.30 -17.56 -6.88
CA GLU A 235 17.98 -17.98 -8.24
C GLU A 235 16.65 -18.75 -8.33
N GLY A 236 16.39 -19.65 -7.37
CA GLY A 236 15.16 -20.44 -7.32
C GLY A 236 13.95 -19.72 -6.70
N LEU A 237 14.19 -18.56 -6.08
CA LEU A 237 13.14 -17.87 -5.32
C LEU A 237 11.99 -17.33 -6.18
N PRO A 238 12.21 -16.72 -7.36
CA PRO A 238 11.12 -16.26 -8.21
C PRO A 238 10.10 -17.37 -8.52
N ASP A 239 10.59 -18.56 -8.89
CA ASP A 239 9.73 -19.71 -9.18
C ASP A 239 8.94 -20.18 -7.94
N THR A 240 9.58 -20.15 -6.76
CA THR A 240 8.89 -20.47 -5.48
C THR A 240 7.78 -19.47 -5.17
N VAL A 241 8.02 -18.18 -5.33
CA VAL A 241 7.00 -17.14 -5.10
C VAL A 241 5.87 -17.30 -6.11
N GLN A 242 6.18 -17.55 -7.39
CA GLN A 242 5.18 -17.77 -8.43
C GLN A 242 4.35 -19.03 -8.15
N LEU A 243 4.95 -20.11 -7.67
CA LEU A 243 4.25 -21.33 -7.27
C LEU A 243 3.14 -21.02 -6.22
N TYR A 244 3.45 -20.25 -5.18
CA TYR A 244 2.47 -19.90 -4.16
C TYR A 244 1.46 -18.85 -4.66
N MET A 245 1.84 -17.95 -5.56
CA MET A 245 0.89 -17.10 -6.27
C MET A 245 -0.10 -17.95 -7.07
N ASP A 246 0.36 -18.96 -7.81
CA ASP A 246 -0.51 -19.84 -8.60
C ASP A 246 -1.47 -20.64 -7.71
N LYS A 247 -1.02 -21.19 -6.59
CA LYS A 247 -1.87 -21.88 -5.60
C LYS A 247 -2.96 -20.96 -5.02
N ILE A 248 -2.61 -19.72 -4.67
CA ILE A 248 -3.60 -18.73 -4.20
C ILE A 248 -4.55 -18.33 -5.33
N ASN A 249 -4.08 -18.21 -6.56
CA ASN A 249 -4.92 -17.94 -7.73
C ASN A 249 -5.98 -19.04 -7.95
N GLU A 250 -5.60 -20.31 -7.78
CA GLU A 250 -6.51 -21.46 -7.88
C GLU A 250 -7.66 -21.39 -6.86
N ILE A 251 -7.35 -20.99 -5.62
CA ILE A 251 -8.35 -20.87 -4.54
C ILE A 251 -9.24 -19.64 -4.74
N THR A 252 -8.67 -18.54 -5.19
CA THR A 252 -9.31 -17.22 -5.14
C THR A 252 -9.91 -16.79 -6.49
N GLY A 253 -9.49 -17.41 -7.60
CA GLY A 253 -9.81 -16.98 -8.94
C GLY A 253 -9.07 -15.71 -9.38
N ARG A 254 -8.09 -15.24 -8.61
CA ARG A 254 -7.25 -14.08 -8.97
C ARG A 254 -6.14 -14.50 -9.93
N ASN A 255 -5.34 -13.54 -10.39
CA ASN A 255 -4.23 -13.81 -11.32
C ASN A 255 -2.97 -13.06 -10.86
N TYR A 256 -2.42 -13.44 -9.70
CA TYR A 256 -1.15 -12.89 -9.22
C TYR A 256 0.04 -13.46 -10.00
N ARG A 257 0.95 -12.57 -10.37
CA ARG A 257 2.24 -12.85 -10.98
C ARG A 257 3.32 -12.02 -10.29
N LEU A 258 4.58 -12.40 -10.45
CA LEU A 258 5.71 -11.60 -9.96
C LEU A 258 5.69 -10.19 -10.55
N PHE A 259 5.29 -10.10 -11.81
CA PHE A 259 5.07 -8.89 -12.59
C PHE A 259 3.72 -9.02 -13.32
N ASN A 260 2.70 -8.34 -12.81
CA ASN A 260 1.36 -8.41 -13.40
C ASN A 260 1.21 -7.40 -14.53
N TYR A 261 0.94 -7.88 -15.73
CA TYR A 261 0.55 -7.01 -16.82
C TYR A 261 -0.94 -6.69 -16.77
N TYR A 262 -1.28 -5.43 -17.04
CA TYR A 262 -2.65 -4.92 -17.15
C TYR A 262 -2.77 -3.92 -18.30
N GLY A 263 -3.84 -3.97 -19.09
CA GLY A 263 -4.16 -2.99 -20.13
C GLY A 263 -4.26 -3.60 -21.53
N ALA A 264 -3.99 -2.78 -22.56
CA ALA A 264 -4.10 -3.21 -23.97
C ALA A 264 -3.04 -4.26 -24.30
N PRO A 265 -3.41 -5.39 -24.96
CA PRO A 265 -2.44 -6.45 -25.30
C PRO A 265 -1.37 -5.98 -26.31
N ASP A 266 -1.64 -4.92 -27.04
CA ASP A 266 -0.76 -4.28 -28.01
C ASP A 266 -0.33 -2.86 -27.57
N ALA A 267 -0.18 -2.65 -26.27
CA ALA A 267 0.22 -1.37 -25.71
C ALA A 267 1.53 -0.87 -26.31
N ASP A 268 1.56 0.38 -26.72
CA ASP A 268 2.77 1.07 -27.20
C ASP A 268 3.51 1.84 -26.09
N THR A 269 2.81 2.15 -25.02
CA THR A 269 3.32 2.84 -23.84
C THR A 269 2.94 2.04 -22.59
N VAL A 270 3.94 1.67 -21.78
CA VAL A 270 3.77 0.84 -20.59
C VAL A 270 4.31 1.56 -19.37
N PHE A 271 3.46 1.67 -18.35
CA PHE A 271 3.87 2.12 -17.01
C PHE A 271 4.46 0.95 -16.22
N ILE A 272 5.45 1.24 -15.38
CA ILE A 272 6.01 0.28 -14.41
C ILE A 272 5.94 0.93 -13.04
N ALA A 273 5.26 0.30 -12.09
CA ALA A 273 5.08 0.85 -10.75
C ALA A 273 4.89 -0.24 -9.68
N MET A 274 4.95 0.16 -8.42
CA MET A 274 4.68 -0.66 -7.23
C MET A 274 3.68 0.04 -6.30
N GLY A 275 2.99 -0.73 -5.47
CA GLY A 275 2.10 -0.20 -4.44
C GLY A 275 0.79 0.38 -4.97
N SER A 276 0.17 1.25 -4.21
CA SER A 276 -1.20 1.75 -4.42
C SER A 276 -1.39 2.57 -5.70
N SER A 277 -0.32 3.18 -6.24
CA SER A 277 -0.40 3.90 -7.51
C SER A 277 -0.80 3.02 -8.68
N CYS A 278 -0.56 1.70 -8.58
CA CYS A 278 -0.97 0.76 -9.61
C CYS A 278 -2.49 0.76 -9.82
N GLU A 279 -3.27 0.93 -8.76
CA GLU A 279 -4.74 1.01 -8.86
C GLU A 279 -5.19 2.28 -9.60
N VAL A 280 -4.57 3.43 -9.29
CA VAL A 280 -4.83 4.70 -10.01
C VAL A 280 -4.45 4.58 -11.49
N ILE A 281 -3.30 3.96 -11.80
CA ILE A 281 -2.85 3.76 -13.17
C ILE A 281 -3.79 2.82 -13.92
N LYS A 282 -4.25 1.71 -13.30
CA LYS A 282 -5.24 0.79 -13.91
C LYS A 282 -6.54 1.52 -14.27
N GLU A 283 -7.07 2.32 -13.34
CA GLU A 283 -8.28 3.11 -13.57
C GLU A 283 -8.09 4.13 -14.70
N SER A 284 -6.93 4.83 -14.72
CA SER A 284 -6.59 5.76 -15.79
C SER A 284 -6.42 5.07 -17.14
N ILE A 285 -5.82 3.88 -17.18
CA ILE A 285 -5.68 3.05 -18.39
C ILE A 285 -7.06 2.65 -18.92
N ASP A 286 -7.96 2.19 -18.07
CA ASP A 286 -9.33 1.83 -18.49
C ASP A 286 -10.04 3.03 -19.12
N TYR A 287 -9.96 4.20 -18.47
CA TYR A 287 -10.54 5.43 -18.99
C TYR A 287 -9.95 5.86 -20.34
N LEU A 288 -8.63 5.79 -20.50
CA LEU A 288 -7.92 6.23 -21.71
C LEU A 288 -8.04 5.23 -22.86
N ASN A 289 -7.95 3.92 -22.58
CA ASN A 289 -8.04 2.88 -23.61
C ASN A 289 -9.44 2.82 -24.23
N THR A 290 -10.52 3.11 -23.46
CA THR A 290 -11.87 3.27 -24.04
C THR A 290 -11.99 4.46 -25.00
N ARG A 291 -11.02 5.37 -25.00
CA ARG A 291 -10.91 6.55 -25.87
C ARG A 291 -9.89 6.39 -26.99
N GLY A 292 -9.44 5.15 -27.22
CA GLY A 292 -8.58 4.80 -28.35
C GLY A 292 -7.07 4.81 -28.04
N GLU A 293 -6.69 4.96 -26.78
CA GLU A 293 -5.30 4.79 -26.36
C GLU A 293 -4.88 3.33 -26.31
N LYS A 294 -3.57 3.05 -26.32
CA LYS A 294 -2.99 1.72 -26.20
C LYS A 294 -1.95 1.70 -25.07
N LEU A 295 -2.47 1.71 -23.86
CA LEU A 295 -1.69 1.81 -22.64
C LEU A 295 -1.69 0.48 -21.89
N GLY A 296 -0.57 0.24 -21.18
CA GLY A 296 -0.43 -0.88 -20.26
C GLY A 296 0.31 -0.49 -18.99
N LEU A 297 0.20 -1.36 -17.98
CA LEU A 297 0.92 -1.30 -16.71
C LEU A 297 1.57 -2.66 -16.45
N VAL A 298 2.82 -2.66 -16.01
CA VAL A 298 3.41 -3.79 -15.29
C VAL A 298 3.47 -3.41 -13.82
N GLN A 299 2.64 -4.02 -13.02
CA GLN A 299 2.69 -3.92 -11.55
C GLN A 299 3.75 -4.88 -11.03
N VAL A 300 4.70 -4.36 -10.25
CA VAL A 300 5.77 -5.15 -9.65
C VAL A 300 5.34 -5.62 -8.27
N HIS A 301 5.17 -6.94 -8.09
CA HIS A 301 4.98 -7.57 -6.78
C HIS A 301 6.29 -8.01 -6.17
N LEU A 302 7.10 -8.82 -6.90
CA LEU A 302 8.42 -9.23 -6.42
C LEU A 302 9.49 -8.24 -6.91
N PHE A 303 9.96 -7.38 -5.99
CA PHE A 303 11.01 -6.40 -6.30
C PHE A 303 12.42 -6.94 -6.04
N ARG A 304 12.60 -7.75 -4.99
CA ARG A 304 13.87 -8.45 -4.69
C ARG A 304 13.62 -9.92 -4.38
N PRO A 305 14.33 -10.84 -5.07
CA PRO A 305 15.23 -10.59 -6.19
C PRO A 305 14.49 -10.08 -7.43
N PHE A 306 15.12 -9.21 -8.24
CA PHE A 306 14.53 -8.73 -9.48
C PHE A 306 14.78 -9.74 -10.61
N SER A 307 13.75 -10.49 -10.96
CA SER A 307 13.84 -11.49 -12.03
C SER A 307 13.66 -10.84 -13.40
N THR A 308 14.79 -10.60 -14.08
CA THR A 308 14.80 -9.97 -15.42
C THR A 308 13.98 -10.73 -16.44
N ASP A 309 14.03 -12.06 -16.43
CA ASP A 309 13.33 -12.89 -17.42
C ASP A 309 11.80 -12.82 -17.23
N HIS A 310 11.32 -12.94 -16.00
CA HIS A 310 9.88 -12.77 -15.70
C HIS A 310 9.40 -11.35 -15.99
N PHE A 311 10.21 -10.35 -15.68
CA PHE A 311 9.88 -8.96 -16.00
C PHE A 311 9.73 -8.74 -17.51
N LEU A 312 10.70 -9.20 -18.31
CA LEU A 312 10.67 -9.02 -19.76
C LEU A 312 9.53 -9.81 -20.43
N GLN A 313 9.15 -10.96 -19.87
CA GLN A 313 7.98 -11.72 -20.34
C GLN A 313 6.66 -10.99 -20.06
N ALA A 314 6.59 -10.19 -19.01
CA ALA A 314 5.40 -9.42 -18.68
C ALA A 314 5.21 -8.17 -19.55
N VAL A 315 6.29 -7.65 -20.17
CA VAL A 315 6.20 -6.46 -21.02
C VAL A 315 5.77 -6.83 -22.44
N PRO A 316 4.69 -6.24 -23.01
CA PRO A 316 4.28 -6.51 -24.38
C PRO A 316 5.38 -6.18 -25.39
N ALA A 317 5.55 -7.05 -26.40
CA ALA A 317 6.54 -6.84 -27.46
C ALA A 317 6.27 -5.57 -28.31
N SER A 318 5.04 -5.04 -28.26
CA SER A 318 4.63 -3.78 -28.92
C SER A 318 5.10 -2.52 -28.20
N ALA A 319 5.59 -2.63 -26.96
CA ALA A 319 5.99 -1.49 -26.13
C ALA A 319 7.15 -0.72 -26.78
N LYS A 320 6.91 0.54 -27.11
CA LYS A 320 7.90 1.49 -27.66
C LYS A 320 8.41 2.45 -26.59
N ARG A 321 7.62 2.66 -25.54
CA ARG A 321 7.90 3.59 -24.46
C ARG A 321 7.61 2.91 -23.12
N ILE A 322 8.49 3.08 -22.18
CA ILE A 322 8.34 2.62 -20.80
C ILE A 322 8.52 3.81 -19.87
N VAL A 323 7.57 3.97 -18.95
CA VAL A 323 7.63 4.97 -17.89
C VAL A 323 7.72 4.25 -16.56
N VAL A 324 8.79 4.47 -15.84
CA VAL A 324 8.99 3.89 -14.50
C VAL A 324 8.67 4.95 -13.45
N LEU A 325 7.78 4.61 -12.53
CA LEU A 325 7.37 5.48 -11.43
C LEU A 325 7.88 4.92 -10.10
N ASP A 326 8.77 5.66 -9.47
CA ASP A 326 9.34 5.34 -8.16
C ASP A 326 8.73 6.24 -7.07
N ARG A 327 8.21 5.63 -6.00
CA ARG A 327 7.71 6.35 -4.81
C ARG A 327 8.82 6.52 -3.78
N THR A 328 9.98 6.92 -4.25
CA THR A 328 11.18 7.12 -3.43
C THR A 328 12.07 8.17 -4.04
N LYS A 329 13.02 8.68 -3.26
CA LYS A 329 14.09 9.53 -3.73
C LYS A 329 15.41 9.02 -3.16
N GLU A 330 16.35 8.64 -4.01
CA GLU A 330 17.72 8.28 -3.65
C GLU A 330 18.67 9.42 -4.00
N PRO A 331 19.03 10.30 -3.04
CA PRO A 331 19.87 11.45 -3.31
C PRO A 331 21.26 11.05 -3.83
N GLY A 332 21.68 11.65 -4.95
CA GLY A 332 22.99 11.38 -5.56
C GLY A 332 23.06 10.16 -6.48
N ALA A 333 22.00 9.35 -6.58
CA ALA A 333 21.96 8.25 -7.53
C ALA A 333 21.68 8.73 -8.97
N ALA A 334 22.08 7.91 -9.94
CA ALA A 334 21.83 8.17 -11.37
C ALA A 334 20.34 7.98 -11.77
N GLY A 335 19.53 7.50 -10.87
CA GLY A 335 18.10 7.26 -11.00
C GLY A 335 17.58 6.52 -9.78
N GLU A 336 16.28 6.37 -9.67
CA GLU A 336 15.64 5.68 -8.57
C GLU A 336 15.74 4.14 -8.75
N PRO A 337 15.59 3.34 -7.67
CA PRO A 337 15.92 1.91 -7.70
C PRO A 337 15.16 1.09 -8.75
N LEU A 338 13.84 1.24 -8.86
CA LEU A 338 13.07 0.49 -9.85
C LEU A 338 13.43 0.90 -11.27
N TYR A 339 13.59 2.22 -11.52
CA TYR A 339 14.02 2.72 -12.82
C TYR A 339 15.37 2.14 -13.25
N LEU A 340 16.34 2.06 -12.34
CA LEU A 340 17.66 1.50 -12.65
C LEU A 340 17.57 -0.01 -12.97
N ASP A 341 16.79 -0.77 -12.23
CA ASP A 341 16.59 -2.21 -12.49
C ASP A 341 15.91 -2.44 -13.85
N VAL A 342 14.86 -1.68 -14.16
CA VAL A 342 14.18 -1.76 -15.46
C VAL A 342 15.13 -1.40 -16.61
N ARG A 343 15.92 -0.35 -16.47
CA ARG A 343 16.94 0.00 -17.48
C ARG A 343 17.96 -1.10 -17.67
N ASN A 344 18.44 -1.68 -16.56
CA ASN A 344 19.41 -2.75 -16.60
C ASN A 344 18.85 -4.01 -17.30
N ALA A 345 17.58 -4.33 -17.11
CA ALA A 345 16.93 -5.47 -17.78
C ALA A 345 16.96 -5.35 -19.32
N TRP A 346 17.00 -4.12 -19.85
CA TRP A 346 17.08 -3.86 -21.30
C TRP A 346 18.50 -3.61 -21.79
N PHE A 347 19.50 -3.53 -20.90
CA PHE A 347 20.87 -3.26 -21.29
C PHE A 347 21.42 -4.31 -22.28
N GLY A 348 22.00 -3.84 -23.39
CA GLY A 348 22.57 -4.71 -24.44
C GLY A 348 21.54 -5.37 -25.37
N ARG A 349 20.23 -5.21 -25.14
CA ARG A 349 19.17 -5.77 -25.99
C ARG A 349 18.88 -4.87 -27.19
N LYS A 350 18.75 -5.45 -28.39
CA LYS A 350 18.34 -4.73 -29.61
C LYS A 350 16.84 -4.40 -29.53
N GLY A 351 16.47 -3.19 -29.99
CA GLY A 351 15.08 -2.77 -30.05
C GLY A 351 14.52 -2.38 -28.67
N ALA A 352 15.38 -2.03 -27.72
CA ALA A 352 14.94 -1.52 -26.43
C ALA A 352 14.01 -0.31 -26.59
N PRO A 353 12.89 -0.24 -25.82
CA PRO A 353 11.99 0.92 -25.81
C PRO A 353 12.70 2.17 -25.27
N VAL A 354 12.11 3.33 -25.47
CA VAL A 354 12.52 4.55 -24.75
C VAL A 354 12.08 4.39 -23.29
N ILE A 355 13.03 4.45 -22.35
CA ILE A 355 12.77 4.26 -20.93
C ILE A 355 13.05 5.56 -20.17
N ILE A 356 12.04 6.11 -19.53
CA ILE A 356 12.16 7.28 -18.64
C ILE A 356 11.68 6.92 -17.23
N GLY A 357 12.23 7.60 -16.24
CA GLY A 357 11.84 7.45 -14.84
C GLY A 357 11.36 8.75 -14.22
N GLY A 358 10.52 8.66 -13.22
CA GLY A 358 10.04 9.80 -12.47
C GLY A 358 9.66 9.45 -11.04
N ARG A 359 9.60 10.48 -10.21
CA ARG A 359 9.25 10.39 -8.78
C ARG A 359 7.86 10.95 -8.55
N TYR A 360 7.12 10.28 -7.65
CA TYR A 360 5.78 10.69 -7.26
C TYR A 360 5.53 10.35 -5.79
N GLY A 361 4.51 10.95 -5.19
CA GLY A 361 3.84 10.45 -4.01
C GLY A 361 4.65 10.40 -2.72
N LEU A 362 5.81 11.09 -2.61
CA LEU A 362 6.59 11.11 -1.37
C LEU A 362 5.74 11.66 -0.22
N ALA A 363 5.90 11.07 0.96
CA ALA A 363 5.16 11.43 2.17
C ALA A 363 3.64 11.49 1.94
N SER A 364 3.08 10.50 1.25
CA SER A 364 1.66 10.38 0.89
C SER A 364 1.10 11.55 0.07
N LYS A 365 1.96 12.31 -0.64
CA LYS A 365 1.43 13.26 -1.63
C LYS A 365 0.51 12.52 -2.58
N ASP A 366 -0.71 13.00 -2.74
CA ASP A 366 -1.74 12.33 -3.54
C ASP A 366 -1.27 12.15 -4.99
N PHE A 367 -1.54 10.97 -5.55
CA PHE A 367 -1.25 10.63 -6.94
C PHE A 367 -2.56 10.30 -7.64
N ARG A 368 -2.88 11.05 -8.69
CA ARG A 368 -4.22 11.14 -9.26
C ARG A 368 -4.22 10.82 -10.75
N PRO A 369 -5.38 10.57 -11.38
CA PRO A 369 -5.48 10.34 -12.82
C PRO A 369 -4.86 11.44 -13.69
N GLU A 370 -4.99 12.71 -13.30
CA GLU A 370 -4.35 13.82 -14.01
C GLU A 370 -2.81 13.75 -13.98
N ASP A 371 -2.23 13.18 -12.92
CA ASP A 371 -0.78 12.94 -12.83
C ASP A 371 -0.35 11.86 -13.84
N VAL A 372 -1.15 10.81 -14.00
CA VAL A 372 -0.93 9.77 -15.03
C VAL A 372 -0.99 10.39 -16.43
N MET A 373 -1.93 11.30 -16.69
CA MET A 373 -2.02 12.02 -17.97
C MET A 373 -0.81 12.91 -18.20
N ALA A 374 -0.36 13.67 -17.21
CA ALA A 374 0.82 14.51 -17.30
C ALA A 374 2.09 13.69 -17.62
N VAL A 375 2.21 12.51 -17.03
CA VAL A 375 3.29 11.55 -17.32
C VAL A 375 3.19 11.01 -18.75
N LEU A 376 1.99 10.67 -19.22
CA LEU A 376 1.74 10.20 -20.59
C LEU A 376 2.11 11.29 -21.61
N ASP A 377 1.72 12.52 -21.37
CA ASP A 377 2.08 13.66 -22.23
C ASP A 377 3.59 13.87 -22.27
N ASN A 378 4.28 13.72 -21.13
CA ASN A 378 5.73 13.83 -21.09
C ASN A 378 6.43 12.75 -21.93
N VAL A 379 6.06 11.48 -21.80
CA VAL A 379 6.74 10.38 -22.51
C VAL A 379 6.54 10.44 -24.02
N ARG A 380 5.52 11.15 -24.48
CA ARG A 380 5.20 11.35 -25.90
C ARG A 380 5.97 12.50 -26.57
N ARG A 381 6.62 13.35 -25.78
CA ARG A 381 7.42 14.47 -26.32
C ARG A 381 8.60 13.93 -27.12
N LYS A 382 9.06 14.70 -28.08
CA LYS A 382 10.28 14.39 -28.84
C LYS A 382 11.49 14.23 -27.91
N GLU A 383 11.55 15.04 -26.87
CA GLU A 383 12.56 15.03 -25.82
C GLU A 383 11.83 14.96 -24.46
N PRO A 384 11.52 13.77 -23.98
CA PRO A 384 10.83 13.62 -22.70
C PRO A 384 11.77 13.95 -21.53
N LYS A 385 11.25 14.62 -20.50
CA LYS A 385 11.99 14.80 -19.25
C LYS A 385 12.20 13.44 -18.59
N ASN A 386 13.45 13.11 -18.27
CA ASN A 386 13.81 11.96 -17.45
C ASN A 386 14.19 12.43 -16.04
N GLY A 387 13.92 11.64 -15.00
CA GLY A 387 14.09 12.05 -13.61
C GLY A 387 13.05 13.09 -13.16
N PHE A 388 11.89 13.14 -13.84
CA PHE A 388 10.83 14.10 -13.56
C PHE A 388 10.19 13.88 -12.18
N THR A 389 9.47 14.91 -11.73
CA THR A 389 8.53 14.82 -10.59
C THR A 389 7.12 15.12 -11.07
N VAL A 390 6.12 14.50 -10.45
CA VAL A 390 4.70 14.72 -10.73
C VAL A 390 3.91 14.88 -9.42
N GLY A 391 2.80 15.62 -9.47
CA GLY A 391 1.97 15.93 -8.32
C GLY A 391 2.49 17.07 -7.43
N ILE A 392 3.61 17.69 -7.80
CA ILE A 392 4.18 18.87 -7.14
C ILE A 392 4.66 19.89 -8.16
N THR A 393 4.85 21.12 -7.72
CA THR A 393 5.59 22.15 -8.46
C THR A 393 6.94 22.35 -7.77
N ASP A 394 8.03 22.02 -8.48
CA ASP A 394 9.41 22.22 -8.03
C ASP A 394 10.12 23.14 -9.01
N ASP A 395 10.33 24.38 -8.60
CA ASP A 395 10.96 25.42 -9.41
C ASP A 395 12.49 25.41 -9.32
N VAL A 396 13.06 24.60 -8.39
CA VAL A 396 14.51 24.56 -8.15
C VAL A 396 15.22 23.81 -9.27
N THR A 397 14.71 22.63 -9.65
CA THR A 397 15.32 21.78 -10.68
C THR A 397 14.59 21.85 -12.03
N GLY A 398 13.39 22.40 -12.08
CA GLY A 398 12.56 22.49 -13.28
C GLY A 398 12.13 21.13 -13.85
N LEU A 399 12.20 20.07 -13.06
CA LEU A 399 11.87 18.70 -13.49
C LEU A 399 10.39 18.34 -13.28
N SER A 400 9.61 19.16 -12.60
CA SER A 400 8.18 18.93 -12.42
C SER A 400 7.43 18.94 -13.75
N LEU A 401 6.48 18.00 -13.86
CA LEU A 401 5.52 18.02 -14.96
C LEU A 401 4.36 18.94 -14.60
N PRO A 402 3.82 19.71 -15.54
CA PRO A 402 2.66 20.54 -15.30
C PRO A 402 1.45 19.63 -14.99
N ALA A 403 0.60 20.06 -14.06
CA ALA A 403 -0.69 19.41 -13.84
C ALA A 403 -1.55 19.48 -15.12
N ALA A 404 -2.38 18.47 -15.34
CA ALA A 404 -3.35 18.51 -16.42
C ALA A 404 -4.37 19.65 -16.19
N GLU A 405 -4.76 20.35 -17.26
CA GLU A 405 -5.70 21.48 -17.18
C GLU A 405 -7.10 21.06 -16.71
N LYS A 406 -7.49 19.82 -16.98
CA LYS A 406 -8.79 19.27 -16.57
C LYS A 406 -8.58 17.99 -15.77
N ILE A 407 -9.28 17.91 -14.64
CA ILE A 407 -9.34 16.71 -13.82
C ILE A 407 -10.41 15.79 -14.42
N PRO A 408 -10.03 14.63 -14.98
CA PRO A 408 -11.02 13.70 -15.49
C PRO A 408 -11.72 12.97 -14.34
N ASP A 409 -13.00 12.70 -14.49
CA ASP A 409 -13.70 11.76 -13.64
C ASP A 409 -13.49 10.35 -14.22
N THR A 410 -12.59 9.60 -13.59
CA THR A 410 -12.22 8.23 -14.01
C THR A 410 -12.87 7.16 -13.16
N ALA A 411 -13.52 7.53 -12.06
CA ALA A 411 -14.24 6.61 -11.18
C ALA A 411 -15.37 5.88 -11.94
N PRO A 412 -15.71 4.64 -11.54
CA PRO A 412 -16.86 3.94 -12.12
C PRO A 412 -18.13 4.78 -12.09
N ALA A 413 -18.94 4.75 -13.15
CA ALA A 413 -20.13 5.58 -13.27
C ALA A 413 -21.21 5.31 -12.20
N ASP A 414 -21.19 4.14 -11.56
CA ASP A 414 -22.07 3.76 -10.46
C ASP A 414 -21.45 4.05 -9.08
N CYS A 415 -20.28 4.68 -9.04
CA CYS A 415 -19.59 5.01 -7.80
C CYS A 415 -20.18 6.29 -7.18
N VAL A 416 -20.66 6.16 -5.95
CA VAL A 416 -21.09 7.31 -5.12
C VAL A 416 -19.93 7.77 -4.26
N ASN A 417 -19.53 9.05 -4.43
CA ASN A 417 -18.38 9.67 -3.78
C ASN A 417 -18.85 10.64 -2.69
N CYS A 418 -18.47 10.39 -1.45
CA CYS A 418 -18.88 11.20 -0.29
C CYS A 418 -17.66 11.80 0.43
N LYS A 419 -17.70 13.10 0.72
CA LYS A 419 -16.71 13.82 1.54
C LYS A 419 -17.34 14.29 2.85
N PHE A 420 -16.64 14.08 3.96
CA PHE A 420 -17.09 14.54 5.28
C PHE A 420 -16.00 15.36 5.95
N TRP A 421 -16.29 16.62 6.18
CA TRP A 421 -15.44 17.56 6.89
C TRP A 421 -15.77 17.50 8.39
N GLY A 422 -14.77 17.20 9.20
CA GLY A 422 -14.93 17.08 10.64
C GLY A 422 -13.74 17.67 11.40
N PHE A 423 -13.92 17.77 12.71
CA PHE A 423 -12.89 18.24 13.62
C PHE A 423 -12.29 17.05 14.37
N GLY A 424 -10.98 17.07 14.60
CA GLY A 424 -10.30 16.01 15.34
C GLY A 424 -10.93 15.78 16.70
N SER A 425 -11.38 14.55 16.95
CA SER A 425 -12.10 14.11 18.15
C SER A 425 -13.58 14.48 18.26
N ASP A 426 -14.22 14.94 17.17
CA ASP A 426 -15.67 15.21 17.12
C ASP A 426 -16.55 13.96 16.86
N GLY A 427 -15.91 12.81 16.63
CA GLY A 427 -16.60 11.55 16.33
C GLY A 427 -16.85 11.28 14.85
N THR A 428 -16.66 12.25 13.94
CA THR A 428 -16.90 12.12 12.49
C THR A 428 -16.17 10.92 11.89
N VAL A 429 -14.87 10.77 12.17
CA VAL A 429 -14.06 9.66 11.62
C VAL A 429 -14.58 8.31 12.13
N SER A 430 -14.92 8.20 13.40
CA SER A 430 -15.44 6.95 13.99
C SER A 430 -16.81 6.59 13.42
N ALA A 431 -17.71 7.57 13.26
CA ALA A 431 -19.02 7.38 12.64
C ALA A 431 -18.88 6.90 11.18
N ASN A 432 -18.01 7.52 10.40
CA ASN A 432 -17.74 7.15 9.01
C ASN A 432 -17.11 5.75 8.89
N LYS A 433 -16.16 5.38 9.78
CA LYS A 433 -15.62 4.00 9.85
C LYS A 433 -16.73 2.98 10.13
N SER A 434 -17.64 3.29 11.04
CA SER A 434 -18.78 2.42 11.36
C SER A 434 -19.75 2.31 10.17
N ALA A 435 -20.08 3.43 9.52
CA ALA A 435 -20.95 3.45 8.35
C ALA A 435 -20.40 2.58 7.20
N VAL A 436 -19.12 2.73 6.86
CA VAL A 436 -18.47 1.92 5.81
C VAL A 436 -18.49 0.43 6.15
N LYS A 437 -18.21 0.06 7.41
CA LYS A 437 -18.26 -1.33 7.86
C LYS A 437 -19.68 -1.91 7.79
N ILE A 438 -20.69 -1.13 8.20
CA ILE A 438 -22.10 -1.55 8.12
C ILE A 438 -22.50 -1.77 6.67
N ILE A 439 -22.25 -0.81 5.78
CA ILE A 439 -22.60 -0.91 4.36
C ILE A 439 -21.84 -2.09 3.72
N GLY A 440 -20.54 -2.20 3.94
CA GLY A 440 -19.74 -3.29 3.40
C GLY A 440 -20.18 -4.68 3.88
N SER A 441 -20.58 -4.82 5.15
CA SER A 441 -20.96 -6.11 5.74
C SER A 441 -22.40 -6.52 5.44
N HIS A 442 -23.33 -5.55 5.23
CA HIS A 442 -24.77 -5.82 5.11
C HIS A 442 -25.33 -5.57 3.71
N THR A 443 -24.48 -5.18 2.74
CA THR A 443 -24.89 -4.99 1.34
C THR A 443 -23.89 -5.66 0.39
N ASP A 444 -24.28 -5.78 -0.88
CA ASP A 444 -23.38 -6.28 -1.95
C ASP A 444 -22.44 -5.19 -2.50
N GLN A 445 -22.50 -3.97 -1.95
CA GLN A 445 -21.65 -2.87 -2.38
C GLN A 445 -20.17 -3.14 -2.07
N TYR A 446 -19.30 -2.78 -3.00
CA TYR A 446 -17.91 -2.51 -2.70
C TYR A 446 -17.82 -1.19 -1.94
N VAL A 447 -16.93 -1.12 -0.99
CA VAL A 447 -16.72 0.07 -0.17
C VAL A 447 -15.24 0.42 -0.15
N GLN A 448 -14.96 1.71 -0.14
CA GLN A 448 -13.62 2.25 0.09
C GLN A 448 -13.74 3.45 1.02
N ALA A 449 -12.89 3.53 2.03
CA ALA A 449 -12.79 4.71 2.86
C ALA A 449 -11.34 5.06 3.15
N TYR A 450 -11.04 6.35 3.03
CA TYR A 450 -9.76 6.92 3.39
C TYR A 450 -9.98 8.17 4.26
N PHE A 451 -9.15 8.33 5.28
CA PHE A 451 -9.26 9.42 6.25
C PHE A 451 -8.00 10.27 6.18
N ALA A 452 -8.14 11.49 5.67
CA ALA A 452 -7.08 12.48 5.68
C ALA A 452 -7.10 13.26 7.00
N TYR A 453 -5.95 13.34 7.67
CA TYR A 453 -5.78 14.12 8.90
C TYR A 453 -4.67 15.12 8.73
N ASP A 454 -4.76 16.22 9.47
CA ASP A 454 -3.60 17.05 9.77
C ASP A 454 -2.66 16.26 10.72
N SER A 455 -1.36 16.51 10.65
CA SER A 455 -0.34 15.91 11.53
C SER A 455 -0.53 16.24 13.03
N LYS A 456 -1.41 17.17 13.36
CA LYS A 456 -1.78 17.52 14.74
C LYS A 456 -2.67 16.44 15.37
N LYS A 457 -2.31 15.98 16.56
CA LYS A 457 -3.03 14.88 17.26
C LYS A 457 -4.43 15.26 17.75
N SER A 458 -4.72 16.55 17.98
CA SER A 458 -6.04 17.02 18.41
C SER A 458 -6.32 18.41 17.86
N GLY A 459 -7.60 18.69 17.60
CA GLY A 459 -8.03 19.99 17.11
C GLY A 459 -7.70 20.27 15.63
N GLY A 460 -7.23 19.28 14.90
CA GLY A 460 -6.93 19.40 13.48
C GLY A 460 -8.13 19.08 12.59
N LEU A 461 -8.06 19.53 11.35
CA LEU A 461 -9.03 19.19 10.31
C LEU A 461 -8.96 17.70 10.00
N THR A 462 -10.14 17.08 9.81
CA THR A 462 -10.25 15.73 9.26
C THR A 462 -11.17 15.75 8.05
N VAL A 463 -10.76 15.08 6.98
CA VAL A 463 -11.61 14.88 5.80
C VAL A 463 -11.71 13.39 5.51
N SER A 464 -12.92 12.85 5.63
CA SER A 464 -13.20 11.45 5.30
C SER A 464 -13.68 11.36 3.85
N HIS A 465 -13.07 10.47 3.08
CA HIS A 465 -13.39 10.16 1.69
C HIS A 465 -13.97 8.77 1.63
N LEU A 466 -15.24 8.63 1.30
CA LEU A 466 -15.95 7.37 1.23
C LEU A 466 -16.48 7.14 -0.19
N ARG A 467 -16.29 5.92 -0.69
CA ARG A 467 -16.81 5.48 -1.98
C ARG A 467 -17.61 4.22 -1.83
N PHE A 468 -18.73 4.15 -2.56
CA PHE A 468 -19.63 3.01 -2.61
C PHE A 468 -19.95 2.69 -4.06
N SER A 469 -19.84 1.43 -4.48
CA SER A 469 -20.06 1.03 -5.87
C SER A 469 -20.53 -0.42 -5.96
N LYS A 470 -21.24 -0.78 -7.03
CA LYS A 470 -21.56 -2.18 -7.38
C LYS A 470 -20.38 -2.88 -8.06
N THR A 471 -19.43 -2.11 -8.55
CA THR A 471 -18.20 -2.59 -9.19
C THR A 471 -16.98 -2.35 -8.29
N PRO A 472 -15.87 -3.11 -8.45
CA PRO A 472 -14.66 -2.89 -7.66
C PRO A 472 -14.11 -1.48 -7.78
N ILE A 473 -13.73 -0.89 -6.66
CA ILE A 473 -13.23 0.50 -6.56
C ILE A 473 -11.70 0.46 -6.59
N ARG A 474 -11.09 1.15 -7.57
CA ARG A 474 -9.64 1.28 -7.73
C ARG A 474 -9.11 2.68 -7.45
N SER A 475 -9.99 3.60 -7.11
CA SER A 475 -9.71 5.03 -6.93
C SER A 475 -8.89 5.30 -5.67
N SER A 476 -7.62 4.87 -5.65
CA SER A 476 -6.67 5.07 -4.54
C SER A 476 -6.13 6.51 -4.51
N TYR A 477 -7.02 7.50 -4.55
CA TYR A 477 -6.74 8.95 -4.47
C TYR A 477 -7.90 9.67 -3.76
N LEU A 478 -7.68 10.92 -3.36
CA LEU A 478 -8.70 11.74 -2.71
C LEU A 478 -9.86 12.06 -3.67
N ILE A 479 -11.08 12.17 -3.14
CA ILE A 479 -12.25 12.47 -3.95
C ILE A 479 -12.17 13.90 -4.48
N ASN A 480 -12.14 14.03 -5.80
CA ASN A 480 -12.15 15.30 -6.53
C ASN A 480 -13.54 15.62 -7.12
N HIS A 481 -14.38 14.59 -7.31
CA HIS A 481 -15.74 14.72 -7.80
C HIS A 481 -16.69 14.07 -6.79
N ALA A 482 -17.40 14.87 -6.01
CA ALA A 482 -18.24 14.42 -4.90
C ALA A 482 -19.73 14.51 -5.23
N ASP A 483 -20.47 13.43 -4.97
CA ASP A 483 -21.94 13.40 -5.04
C ASP A 483 -22.57 13.91 -3.74
N TYR A 484 -21.82 13.78 -2.63
CA TYR A 484 -22.29 14.18 -1.31
C TYR A 484 -21.15 14.80 -0.51
N ILE A 485 -21.38 15.99 0.04
CA ILE A 485 -20.43 16.66 0.94
C ILE A 485 -21.17 17.01 2.24
N ALA A 486 -20.61 16.59 3.37
CA ALA A 486 -21.09 17.00 4.70
C ALA A 486 -20.02 17.80 5.43
N CYS A 487 -20.41 18.90 6.05
CA CYS A 487 -19.59 19.70 6.94
C CYS A 487 -20.21 19.67 8.36
N HIS A 488 -19.51 19.05 9.29
CA HIS A 488 -19.99 18.88 10.67
C HIS A 488 -19.65 20.04 11.59
N ASN A 489 -18.85 21.02 11.13
CA ASN A 489 -18.47 22.19 11.91
C ASN A 489 -18.67 23.48 11.10
N GLN A 490 -19.62 24.30 11.52
CA GLN A 490 -19.93 25.57 10.84
C GLN A 490 -18.74 26.55 10.74
N ALA A 491 -17.75 26.46 11.64
CA ALA A 491 -16.54 27.30 11.58
C ALA A 491 -15.66 27.07 10.34
N TYR A 492 -15.90 25.99 9.61
CA TYR A 492 -15.16 25.69 8.39
C TYR A 492 -15.67 26.42 7.15
N VAL A 493 -16.87 26.98 7.24
CA VAL A 493 -17.53 27.68 6.12
C VAL A 493 -16.69 28.84 5.59
N ASP A 494 -16.06 29.61 6.49
CA ASP A 494 -15.22 30.75 6.13
C ASP A 494 -13.74 30.40 5.89
N SER A 495 -13.34 29.15 6.20
CA SER A 495 -11.91 28.77 6.25
C SER A 495 -11.50 27.83 5.13
N PHE A 496 -12.43 27.17 4.47
CA PHE A 496 -12.15 26.13 3.49
C PHE A 496 -13.14 26.18 2.32
N HIS A 497 -12.67 25.83 1.11
CA HIS A 497 -13.52 25.63 -0.07
C HIS A 497 -14.27 24.30 0.04
N LEU A 498 -15.31 24.27 0.88
CA LEU A 498 -16.04 23.05 1.25
C LEU A 498 -16.64 22.32 0.06
N LEU A 499 -17.13 23.07 -0.94
CA LEU A 499 -17.83 22.55 -2.12
C LEU A 499 -16.90 22.25 -3.30
N GLU A 500 -15.57 22.39 -3.12
CA GLU A 500 -14.63 22.08 -4.19
C GLU A 500 -14.85 20.64 -4.71
N GLY A 501 -15.19 20.54 -6.02
CA GLY A 501 -15.43 19.28 -6.71
C GLY A 501 -16.81 18.67 -6.44
N ILE A 502 -17.77 19.40 -5.91
CA ILE A 502 -19.16 18.91 -5.88
C ILE A 502 -19.69 18.78 -7.32
N ARG A 503 -20.38 17.65 -7.61
CA ARG A 503 -21.02 17.43 -8.92
C ARG A 503 -22.28 18.24 -9.07
N GLU A 504 -22.72 18.46 -10.32
CA GLU A 504 -24.07 18.91 -10.62
C GLU A 504 -25.08 17.95 -9.98
N ASP A 505 -26.12 18.46 -9.35
CA ASP A 505 -27.08 17.70 -8.51
C ASP A 505 -26.47 17.06 -7.24
N GLY A 506 -25.23 17.37 -6.86
CA GLY A 506 -24.62 16.95 -5.62
C GLY A 506 -25.32 17.51 -4.39
N ILE A 507 -25.26 16.79 -3.28
CA ILE A 507 -25.90 17.17 -2.02
C ILE A 507 -24.87 17.75 -1.06
N PHE A 508 -25.15 18.95 -0.53
CA PHE A 508 -24.37 19.53 0.56
C PHE A 508 -25.18 19.54 1.87
N LEU A 509 -24.61 19.00 2.93
CA LEU A 509 -25.15 19.01 4.28
C LEU A 509 -24.26 19.83 5.21
N LEU A 510 -24.80 20.88 5.81
CA LEU A 510 -24.13 21.68 6.82
C LEU A 510 -24.79 21.47 8.19
N ASN A 511 -24.00 21.01 9.17
CA ASN A 511 -24.39 21.01 10.57
C ASN A 511 -24.05 22.36 11.20
N CYS A 512 -25.06 23.19 11.46
CA CYS A 512 -24.89 24.50 12.07
C CYS A 512 -26.05 24.82 13.05
N ILE A 513 -25.82 25.83 13.90
CA ILE A 513 -26.80 26.33 14.84
C ILE A 513 -27.61 27.52 14.29
N TRP A 514 -27.33 27.98 13.07
CA TRP A 514 -27.91 29.13 12.45
C TRP A 514 -29.38 28.88 12.06
N THR A 515 -30.22 29.93 12.18
CA THR A 515 -31.58 29.92 11.62
C THR A 515 -31.54 30.07 10.10
N ASP A 516 -32.69 29.87 9.43
CA ASP A 516 -32.74 30.02 7.96
C ASP A 516 -32.43 31.46 7.51
N GLU A 517 -32.80 32.46 8.32
CA GLU A 517 -32.49 33.88 8.09
C GLU A 517 -30.98 34.14 8.28
N GLU A 518 -30.40 33.60 9.35
CA GLU A 518 -28.96 33.72 9.63
C GLU A 518 -28.10 32.98 8.60
N LEU A 519 -28.56 31.89 7.99
CA LEU A 519 -27.85 31.18 6.94
C LEU A 519 -27.61 32.08 5.73
N ALA A 520 -28.61 32.86 5.31
CA ALA A 520 -28.49 33.77 4.17
C ALA A 520 -27.48 34.89 4.41
N GLU A 521 -27.26 35.29 5.67
CA GLU A 521 -26.30 36.34 6.04
C GLU A 521 -24.91 35.84 6.30
N LYS A 522 -24.75 34.58 6.80
CA LYS A 522 -23.50 34.03 7.30
C LYS A 522 -22.79 33.10 6.32
N LEU A 523 -23.46 32.61 5.30
CA LEU A 523 -22.82 31.80 4.28
C LEU A 523 -22.03 32.69 3.30
N PRO A 524 -20.78 32.31 2.94
CA PRO A 524 -20.04 32.99 1.90
C PRO A 524 -20.80 33.01 0.57
N GLU A 525 -20.68 34.10 -0.18
CA GLU A 525 -21.34 34.29 -1.46
C GLU A 525 -21.01 33.16 -2.45
N GLU A 526 -19.73 32.75 -2.53
CA GLU A 526 -19.26 31.63 -3.35
C GLU A 526 -20.01 30.31 -3.03
N LEU A 527 -20.32 30.05 -1.75
CA LEU A 527 -21.02 28.84 -1.32
C LEU A 527 -22.51 28.94 -1.68
N ILE A 528 -23.12 30.12 -1.52
CA ILE A 528 -24.51 30.38 -1.90
C ILE A 528 -24.65 30.25 -3.43
N GLU A 529 -23.79 30.87 -4.22
CA GLU A 529 -23.83 30.80 -5.68
C GLU A 529 -23.67 29.37 -6.19
N THR A 530 -22.72 28.59 -5.63
CA THR A 530 -22.51 27.19 -6.00
C THR A 530 -23.74 26.36 -5.67
N CYS A 531 -24.37 26.53 -4.49
CA CYS A 531 -25.57 25.83 -4.12
C CYS A 531 -26.77 26.22 -4.99
N LEU A 532 -26.90 27.49 -5.37
CA LEU A 532 -27.96 27.96 -6.25
C LEU A 532 -27.82 27.52 -7.70
N LEU A 533 -26.59 27.36 -8.19
CA LEU A 533 -26.31 26.82 -9.51
C LEU A 533 -26.66 25.33 -9.62
N TYR A 534 -26.48 24.56 -8.53
CA TYR A 534 -26.63 23.11 -8.52
C TYR A 534 -27.88 22.59 -7.83
N THR A 535 -28.61 23.41 -7.05
CA THR A 535 -29.84 23.02 -6.36
C THR A 535 -31.01 23.90 -6.77
N SER A 536 -31.97 23.34 -7.49
CA SER A 536 -33.31 23.94 -7.56
C SER A 536 -33.97 23.76 -6.18
N PRO A 537 -34.36 24.82 -5.46
CA PRO A 537 -34.91 24.68 -4.12
C PRO A 537 -36.25 23.92 -4.21
N SER A 538 -36.23 22.64 -3.83
CA SER A 538 -37.48 21.91 -3.63
C SER A 538 -38.08 22.27 -2.27
N PRO A 539 -39.34 22.69 -2.20
CA PRO A 539 -40.02 22.96 -0.94
C PRO A 539 -40.14 21.72 -0.01
N ARG A 540 -39.74 20.53 -0.50
CA ARG A 540 -39.80 19.26 0.23
C ARG A 540 -38.51 18.89 0.96
N ASP A 541 -37.37 19.54 0.69
CA ASP A 541 -36.07 19.17 1.25
C ASP A 541 -35.76 19.83 2.61
N ARG A 542 -36.74 20.44 3.25
CA ARG A 542 -36.64 21.00 4.61
C ARG A 542 -36.86 19.94 5.70
N THR A 543 -36.19 18.80 5.63
CA THR A 543 -36.19 17.85 6.75
C THR A 543 -34.99 18.11 7.65
N ARG A 544 -35.23 18.85 8.75
CA ARG A 544 -34.28 18.98 9.85
C ARG A 544 -34.14 17.64 10.55
N SER A 545 -33.01 16.98 10.39
CA SER A 545 -32.62 15.90 11.30
C SER A 545 -31.86 16.52 12.49
N ARG A 546 -32.54 16.69 13.61
CA ARG A 546 -31.88 16.91 14.89
C ARG A 546 -31.41 15.57 15.42
N MET A 547 -30.12 15.31 15.41
CA MET A 547 -29.55 14.26 16.27
C MET A 547 -29.48 14.80 17.71
N PRO A 548 -29.87 14.01 18.73
CA PRO A 548 -29.70 14.41 20.12
C PRO A 548 -28.19 14.45 20.45
N SER A 549 -27.76 15.55 21.05
CA SER A 549 -26.44 15.70 21.60
C SER A 549 -26.36 14.94 22.92
N SER A 550 -26.25 13.62 22.89
CA SER A 550 -25.78 12.80 24.04
C SER A 550 -25.90 11.31 23.70
N ALA A 551 -24.80 10.70 23.36
CA ALA A 551 -24.39 9.36 23.82
C ALA A 551 -22.91 9.18 23.48
#